data_12e833b29e5b725e58de0d481c842e27
#
_entry.id   12e833b29e5b725e58de0d481c842e27
#
_cell.length_a   1.000
_cell.length_b   1.000
_cell.length_c   1.000
_cell.angle_alpha   90.00
_cell.angle_beta   90.00
_cell.angle_gamma   90.00
#
_symmetry.space_group_name_H-M   'P 1'
#
loop_
_entity.id
_entity.type
_entity.pdbx_description
1 polymer ?
#
loop_
_entity_poly.entity_id
_entity_poly.type
_entity_poly.pdbx_seq_one_letter_code
_entity_poly.pdbx_strand_id
1 'polypeptide(L)'
;MQIDRQGMSVLAEDECFELLDTMQLGRIALTERALPSVLPVRYARFGDGSLLFRVGDGAILRAAQMGQIVCFEADSGDHTLERAWSVTAIGQLTVVADAGLLAQAEAIDLVPWSAWSNTFVRLAPQVVNGRRLGPVG
;
A
#
# COMPACT_ATOMS: atom_id res chain seq x y z
N MET A 1 -2.51 -24.26 -8.14
CA MET A 1 -3.17 -22.99 -7.76
C MET A 1 -3.86 -23.20 -6.43
N GLN A 2 -3.55 -22.35 -5.47
CA GLN A 2 -4.17 -22.40 -4.15
C GLN A 2 -5.46 -21.56 -4.16
N ILE A 3 -6.52 -22.10 -3.55
CA ILE A 3 -7.84 -21.45 -3.45
C ILE A 3 -8.17 -21.31 -1.96
N ASP A 4 -8.63 -20.13 -1.56
CA ASP A 4 -9.02 -19.88 -0.18
C ASP A 4 -10.44 -20.40 0.13
N ARG A 5 -10.90 -20.18 1.36
CA ARG A 5 -12.21 -20.68 1.80
C ARG A 5 -13.39 -19.98 1.11
N GLN A 6 -13.15 -18.83 0.49
CA GLN A 6 -14.17 -18.10 -0.27
C GLN A 6 -14.18 -18.44 -1.75
N GLY A 7 -13.28 -19.32 -2.19
CA GLY A 7 -13.15 -19.72 -3.58
C GLY A 7 -12.29 -18.80 -4.43
N MET A 8 -11.56 -17.86 -3.82
CA MET A 8 -10.65 -16.97 -4.53
C MET A 8 -9.27 -17.59 -4.68
N SER A 9 -8.61 -17.37 -5.82
CA SER A 9 -7.24 -17.81 -6.02
C SER A 9 -6.28 -17.01 -5.14
N VAL A 10 -5.39 -17.70 -4.44
CA VAL A 10 -4.33 -17.08 -3.66
C VAL A 10 -3.15 -16.78 -4.57
N LEU A 11 -2.67 -15.53 -4.54
CA LEU A 11 -1.51 -15.11 -5.32
C LEU A 11 -0.22 -15.35 -4.53
N ALA A 12 0.85 -15.70 -5.24
CA ALA A 12 2.18 -15.76 -4.65
C ALA A 12 2.67 -14.35 -4.34
N GLU A 13 3.61 -14.21 -3.41
CA GLU A 13 4.10 -12.91 -2.96
C GLU A 13 4.72 -12.09 -4.10
N ASP A 14 5.51 -12.72 -4.96
CA ASP A 14 6.11 -12.05 -6.11
C ASP A 14 5.06 -11.53 -7.11
N GLU A 15 3.99 -12.30 -7.33
CA GLU A 15 2.85 -11.85 -8.15
C GLU A 15 2.16 -10.64 -7.51
N CYS A 16 2.04 -10.62 -6.19
CA CYS A 16 1.47 -9.47 -5.47
C CYS A 16 2.25 -8.20 -5.76
N PHE A 17 3.58 -8.25 -5.67
CA PHE A 17 4.42 -7.08 -5.94
C PHE A 17 4.36 -6.65 -7.40
N GLU A 18 4.34 -7.60 -8.34
CA GLU A 18 4.17 -7.27 -9.76
C GLU A 18 2.86 -6.53 -10.01
N LEU A 19 1.77 -6.99 -9.40
CA LEU A 19 0.46 -6.34 -9.54
C LEU A 19 0.45 -4.95 -8.90
N LEU A 20 1.07 -4.80 -7.73
CA LEU A 20 1.18 -3.48 -7.08
C LEU A 20 1.90 -2.47 -7.98
N ASP A 21 2.88 -2.91 -8.75
CA ASP A 21 3.62 -2.03 -9.67
C ASP A 21 2.79 -1.55 -10.84
N THR A 22 1.63 -2.16 -11.11
CA THR A 22 0.75 -1.75 -12.21
C THR A 22 -0.19 -0.61 -11.82
N MET A 23 -0.28 -0.26 -10.53
CA MET A 23 -1.21 0.73 -10.01
C MET A 23 -0.45 1.85 -9.31
N GLN A 24 -1.12 2.99 -9.13
CA GLN A 24 -0.55 4.16 -8.44
C GLN A 24 -1.42 4.64 -7.29
N LEU A 25 -2.64 4.12 -7.19
CA LEU A 25 -3.59 4.48 -6.16
C LEU A 25 -3.95 3.27 -5.33
N GLY A 26 -3.90 3.42 -4.05
CA GLY A 26 -4.34 2.42 -3.09
C GLY A 26 -5.02 3.08 -1.90
N ARG A 27 -5.15 2.35 -0.82
CA ARG A 27 -5.80 2.81 0.41
C ARG A 27 -5.01 2.33 1.61
N ILE A 28 -4.93 3.18 2.62
CA ILE A 28 -4.41 2.80 3.92
C ILE A 28 -5.58 2.70 4.89
N ALA A 29 -5.72 1.53 5.50
CA ALA A 29 -6.64 1.29 6.60
C ALA A 29 -5.85 1.43 7.91
N LEU A 30 -6.32 2.30 8.78
CA LEU A 30 -5.67 2.57 10.06
C LEU A 30 -6.72 2.83 11.14
N THR A 31 -6.28 2.80 12.40
CA THR A 31 -7.14 3.12 13.53
C THR A 31 -6.62 4.38 14.19
N GLU A 32 -7.50 5.36 14.36
CA GLU A 32 -7.19 6.59 15.09
C GLU A 32 -8.27 6.79 16.14
N ARG A 33 -7.85 6.92 17.42
CA ARG A 33 -8.76 7.07 18.57
C ARG A 33 -9.82 5.96 18.63
N ALA A 34 -9.39 4.72 18.42
CA ALA A 34 -10.21 3.51 18.39
C ALA A 34 -11.25 3.48 17.25
N LEU A 35 -11.17 4.38 16.28
CA LEU A 35 -12.04 4.39 15.11
C LEU A 35 -11.27 3.97 13.88
N PRO A 36 -11.77 2.98 13.12
CA PRO A 36 -11.14 2.59 11.87
C PRO A 36 -11.42 3.62 10.77
N SER A 37 -10.42 3.86 9.93
CA SER A 37 -10.51 4.76 8.78
C SER A 37 -9.85 4.13 7.57
N VAL A 38 -10.36 4.45 6.38
CA VAL A 38 -9.75 4.06 5.11
C VAL A 38 -9.51 5.33 4.31
N LEU A 39 -8.25 5.56 3.93
CA LEU A 39 -7.83 6.79 3.27
C LEU A 39 -7.14 6.45 1.94
N PRO A 40 -7.51 7.14 0.83
CA PRO A 40 -6.82 6.92 -0.44
C PRO A 40 -5.41 7.53 -0.39
N VAL A 41 -4.47 6.85 -1.05
CA VAL A 41 -3.09 7.33 -1.16
C VAL A 41 -2.51 6.96 -2.51
N ARG A 42 -1.65 7.83 -3.04
CA ARG A 42 -0.76 7.45 -4.12
C ARG A 42 0.46 6.77 -3.52
N TYR A 43 1.00 5.81 -4.25
CA TYR A 43 2.12 5.04 -3.74
C TYR A 43 3.13 4.69 -4.82
N ALA A 44 4.32 4.35 -4.38
CA ALA A 44 5.37 3.75 -5.19
C ALA A 44 6.09 2.72 -4.34
N ARG A 45 6.93 1.89 -4.95
CA ARG A 45 7.77 0.94 -4.21
C ARG A 45 9.20 1.43 -4.12
N PHE A 46 9.81 1.28 -2.94
CA PHE A 46 11.25 1.39 -2.78
C PHE A 46 11.95 0.14 -3.33
N GLY A 47 13.24 0.27 -3.59
CA GLY A 47 14.05 -0.85 -4.06
C GLY A 47 14.11 -2.04 -3.11
N ASP A 48 13.82 -1.87 -1.84
CA ASP A 48 13.78 -2.94 -0.84
C ASP A 48 12.41 -3.63 -0.73
N GLY A 49 11.45 -3.25 -1.58
CA GLY A 49 10.09 -3.81 -1.59
C GLY A 49 9.10 -3.09 -0.69
N SER A 50 9.54 -2.14 0.13
CA SER A 50 8.61 -1.35 0.94
C SER A 50 7.82 -0.37 0.09
N LEU A 51 6.73 0.14 0.65
CA LEU A 51 5.85 1.09 -0.03
C LEU A 51 6.14 2.50 0.46
N LEU A 52 6.15 3.43 -0.49
CA LEU A 52 6.41 4.84 -0.25
C LEU A 52 5.13 5.64 -0.50
N PHE A 53 4.82 6.54 0.42
CA PHE A 53 3.71 7.47 0.30
C PHE A 53 4.23 8.88 0.53
N ARG A 54 3.57 9.85 -0.10
CA ARG A 54 3.86 11.27 0.13
C ARG A 54 2.60 11.92 0.66
N VAL A 55 2.63 12.36 1.91
CA VAL A 55 1.43 12.77 2.64
C VAL A 55 1.58 14.17 3.25
N GLY A 56 0.44 14.79 3.53
CA GLY A 56 0.37 16.02 4.29
C GLY A 56 0.10 15.76 5.76
N ASP A 57 -0.23 16.82 6.49
CA ASP A 57 -0.59 16.73 7.90
C ASP A 57 -1.96 16.07 8.03
N GLY A 58 -2.00 14.93 8.68
CA GLY A 58 -3.24 14.15 8.82
C GLY A 58 -3.01 12.81 9.52
N ALA A 59 -4.02 11.94 9.43
CA ALA A 59 -4.03 10.66 10.15
C ALA A 59 -2.89 9.73 9.75
N ILE A 60 -2.53 9.70 8.47
CA ILE A 60 -1.43 8.83 8.00
C ILE A 60 -0.10 9.30 8.58
N LEU A 61 0.16 10.61 8.56
CA LEU A 61 1.38 11.14 9.16
C LEU A 61 1.44 10.88 10.65
N ARG A 62 0.33 11.07 11.37
CA ARG A 62 0.27 10.76 12.81
C ARG A 62 0.55 9.29 13.08
N ALA A 63 -0.02 8.39 12.28
CA ALA A 63 0.24 6.95 12.40
C ALA A 63 1.72 6.64 12.18
N ALA A 64 2.34 7.27 11.19
CA ALA A 64 3.77 7.10 10.89
C ALA A 64 4.66 7.63 12.02
N GLN A 65 4.30 8.77 12.60
CA GLN A 65 5.04 9.35 13.74
C GLN A 65 4.98 8.44 14.97
N MET A 66 3.92 7.68 15.12
CA MET A 66 3.73 6.72 16.21
C MET A 66 4.26 5.33 15.87
N GLY A 67 4.69 5.09 14.64
CA GLY A 67 5.16 3.77 14.21
C GLY A 67 4.08 2.70 14.22
N GLN A 68 2.85 3.06 13.88
CA GLN A 68 1.71 2.15 13.95
C GLN A 68 1.78 1.07 12.86
N ILE A 69 1.20 -0.09 13.15
CA ILE A 69 0.93 -1.12 12.16
C ILE A 69 -0.34 -0.73 11.42
N VAL A 70 -0.27 -0.71 10.10
CA VAL A 70 -1.40 -0.36 9.24
C VAL A 70 -1.56 -1.40 8.12
N CYS A 71 -2.67 -1.35 7.43
CA CYS A 71 -2.94 -2.18 6.26
C CYS A 71 -3.06 -1.30 5.02
N PHE A 72 -2.30 -1.61 4.00
CA PHE A 72 -2.42 -0.99 2.68
C PHE A 72 -3.14 -1.98 1.76
N GLU A 73 -4.01 -1.46 0.88
CA GLU A 73 -4.69 -2.26 -0.13
C GLU A 73 -4.65 -1.54 -1.47
N ALA A 74 -4.39 -2.30 -2.54
CA ALA A 74 -4.63 -1.85 -3.90
C ALA A 74 -5.32 -2.95 -4.66
N ASP A 75 -6.10 -2.57 -5.68
CA ASP A 75 -6.83 -3.51 -6.50
C ASP A 75 -6.86 -3.04 -7.96
N SER A 76 -7.35 -3.92 -8.85
CA SER A 76 -7.33 -3.65 -10.27
C SER A 76 -8.33 -2.57 -10.71
N GLY A 77 -9.41 -2.35 -9.95
CA GLY A 77 -10.51 -1.50 -10.39
C GLY A 77 -11.27 -2.05 -11.60
N ASP A 78 -11.08 -3.31 -11.96
CA ASP A 78 -11.70 -3.93 -13.11
C ASP A 78 -13.14 -4.34 -12.77
N HIS A 79 -14.11 -3.78 -13.46
CA HIS A 79 -15.53 -4.04 -13.23
C HIS A 79 -16.01 -5.38 -13.79
N THR A 80 -15.24 -6.02 -14.68
CA THR A 80 -15.64 -7.31 -15.25
C THR A 80 -15.43 -8.47 -14.31
N LEU A 81 -14.61 -8.30 -13.29
CA LEU A 81 -14.20 -9.30 -12.30
C LEU A 81 -13.39 -10.47 -12.87
N GLU A 82 -13.29 -10.62 -14.18
CA GLU A 82 -12.54 -11.74 -14.78
C GLU A 82 -11.05 -11.69 -14.45
N ARG A 83 -10.50 -10.47 -14.33
CA ARG A 83 -9.09 -10.24 -14.01
C ARG A 83 -8.91 -9.41 -12.75
N ALA A 84 -9.96 -9.26 -11.98
CA ALA A 84 -9.90 -8.48 -10.77
C ALA A 84 -8.99 -9.13 -9.74
N TRP A 85 -8.23 -8.31 -9.07
CA TRP A 85 -7.33 -8.74 -8.01
C TRP A 85 -7.32 -7.71 -6.90
N SER A 86 -6.94 -8.15 -5.70
CA SER A 86 -6.70 -7.30 -4.55
C SER A 86 -5.42 -7.75 -3.87
N VAL A 87 -4.58 -6.81 -3.48
CA VAL A 87 -3.35 -7.08 -2.72
C VAL A 87 -3.37 -6.21 -1.47
N THR A 88 -3.10 -6.84 -0.34
CA THR A 88 -2.94 -6.14 0.94
C THR A 88 -1.53 -6.31 1.46
N ALA A 89 -1.00 -5.26 2.08
CA ALA A 89 0.29 -5.27 2.74
C ALA A 89 0.12 -4.70 4.15
N ILE A 90 0.49 -5.49 5.15
CA ILE A 90 0.38 -5.10 6.56
C ILE A 90 1.79 -4.94 7.10
N GLY A 91 2.05 -3.83 7.76
CA GLY A 91 3.34 -3.56 8.36
C GLY A 91 3.38 -2.24 9.10
N GLN A 92 4.56 -1.92 9.62
CA GLN A 92 4.78 -0.69 10.35
C GLN A 92 4.95 0.49 9.40
N LEU A 93 4.26 1.57 9.71
CA LEU A 93 4.37 2.84 9.00
C LEU A 93 5.34 3.75 9.77
N THR A 94 6.31 4.33 9.06
CA THR A 94 7.31 5.22 9.66
C THR A 94 7.54 6.44 8.76
N VAL A 95 7.98 7.54 9.36
CA VAL A 95 8.39 8.73 8.61
C VAL A 95 9.78 8.47 8.02
N VAL A 96 9.97 8.82 6.77
CA VAL A 96 11.28 8.74 6.12
C VAL A 96 12.12 9.92 6.61
N ALA A 97 13.06 9.65 7.51
CA ALA A 97 13.91 10.67 8.14
C ALA A 97 15.40 10.51 7.80
N ASP A 98 15.84 9.30 7.45
CA ASP A 98 17.22 9.04 7.06
C ASP A 98 17.55 9.76 5.74
N ALA A 99 18.68 10.46 5.71
CA ALA A 99 19.07 11.28 4.56
C ALA A 99 19.23 10.45 3.27
N GLY A 100 19.77 9.23 3.38
CA GLY A 100 19.92 8.34 2.23
C GLY A 100 18.58 7.85 1.68
N LEU A 101 17.67 7.44 2.57
CA LEU A 101 16.32 7.03 2.18
C LEU A 101 15.51 8.22 1.63
N LEU A 102 15.68 9.39 2.21
CA LEU A 102 15.00 10.59 1.74
C LEU A 102 15.44 10.94 0.33
N ALA A 103 16.73 10.86 0.02
CA ALA A 103 17.25 11.08 -1.33
C ALA A 103 16.66 10.05 -2.32
N GLN A 104 16.56 8.79 -1.92
CA GLN A 104 15.93 7.75 -2.75
C GLN A 104 14.44 8.05 -2.97
N ALA A 105 13.73 8.49 -1.93
CA ALA A 105 12.32 8.86 -2.04
C ALA A 105 12.12 10.02 -3.01
N GLU A 106 12.96 11.04 -2.92
CA GLU A 106 12.89 12.21 -3.81
C GLU A 106 13.19 11.85 -5.27
N ALA A 107 14.03 10.84 -5.49
CA ALA A 107 14.35 10.36 -6.83
C ALA A 107 13.20 9.55 -7.48
N ILE A 108 12.28 9.03 -6.68
CA ILE A 108 11.08 8.38 -7.18
C ILE A 108 10.07 9.46 -7.54
N ASP A 109 9.57 9.42 -8.78
CA ASP A 109 8.61 10.42 -9.27
C ASP A 109 7.22 10.13 -8.71
N LEU A 110 7.07 10.29 -7.41
CA LEU A 110 5.79 10.14 -6.72
C LEU A 110 5.08 11.49 -6.68
N VAL A 111 4.08 11.64 -7.55
CA VAL A 111 3.32 12.88 -7.67
C VAL A 111 2.58 13.14 -6.36
N PRO A 112 2.76 14.32 -5.73
CA PRO A 112 2.05 14.63 -4.50
C PRO A 112 0.55 14.78 -4.77
N TRP A 113 -0.26 14.36 -3.80
CA TRP A 113 -1.71 14.51 -3.87
C TRP A 113 -2.12 15.99 -3.92
N SER A 114 -1.36 16.82 -3.24
CA SER A 114 -1.55 18.28 -3.21
C SER A 114 -0.24 18.96 -2.85
N ALA A 115 -0.20 20.30 -2.94
CA ALA A 115 0.95 21.08 -2.51
C ALA A 115 1.28 20.92 -1.02
N TRP A 116 0.33 20.43 -0.22
CA TRP A 116 0.51 20.18 1.22
C TRP A 116 1.10 18.81 1.53
N SER A 117 1.27 17.94 0.53
CA SER A 117 1.79 16.57 0.69
C SER A 117 3.32 16.61 0.60
N ASN A 118 3.98 16.99 1.70
CA ASN A 118 5.42 17.26 1.73
C ASN A 118 6.24 16.25 2.53
N THR A 119 5.61 15.27 3.17
CA THR A 119 6.30 14.31 4.01
C THR A 119 6.25 12.92 3.39
N PHE A 120 7.40 12.29 3.29
CA PHE A 120 7.48 10.91 2.85
C PHE A 120 7.32 9.97 4.04
N VAL A 121 6.45 8.98 3.89
CA VAL A 121 6.27 7.89 4.86
C VAL A 121 6.46 6.55 4.16
N ARG A 122 6.87 5.55 4.91
CA ARG A 122 7.23 4.24 4.39
C ARG A 122 6.50 3.16 5.16
N LEU A 123 5.94 2.20 4.43
CA LEU A 123 5.38 0.97 4.98
C LEU A 123 6.34 -0.17 4.70
N ALA A 124 6.88 -0.78 5.75
CA ALA A 124 7.69 -1.99 5.65
C ALA A 124 6.78 -3.21 5.79
N PRO A 125 6.45 -3.92 4.68
CA PRO A 125 5.49 -5.02 4.75
C PRO A 125 6.03 -6.18 5.58
N GLN A 126 5.23 -6.67 6.52
CA GLN A 126 5.46 -7.91 7.26
C GLN A 126 4.64 -9.05 6.68
N VAL A 127 3.44 -8.75 6.19
CA VAL A 127 2.54 -9.71 5.58
C VAL A 127 2.02 -9.12 4.28
N VAL A 128 2.16 -9.87 3.20
CA VAL A 128 1.61 -9.50 1.90
C VAL A 128 0.70 -10.62 1.44
N ASN A 129 -0.54 -10.27 1.12
CA ASN A 129 -1.56 -11.21 0.64
C ASN A 129 -2.19 -10.69 -0.63
N GLY A 130 -2.44 -11.58 -1.57
CA GLY A 130 -3.15 -11.24 -2.78
C GLY A 130 -4.17 -12.29 -3.16
N ARG A 131 -5.23 -11.84 -3.81
CA ARG A 131 -6.31 -12.71 -4.29
C ARG A 131 -6.74 -12.28 -5.68
N ARG A 132 -7.06 -13.27 -6.53
CA ARG A 132 -7.85 -13.04 -7.73
C ARG A 132 -9.30 -13.22 -7.38
N LEU A 133 -10.12 -12.23 -7.75
CA LEU A 133 -11.53 -12.15 -7.38
C LEU A 133 -12.44 -12.75 -8.44
N GLY A 134 -11.91 -12.99 -9.64
CA GLY A 134 -12.66 -13.53 -10.74
C GLY A 134 -12.89 -15.03 -10.62
N PRO A 135 -13.72 -15.59 -11.50
CA PRO A 135 -14.01 -17.02 -11.48
C PRO A 135 -12.74 -17.83 -11.72
N VAL A 136 -12.62 -18.93 -10.97
CA VAL A 136 -11.55 -19.90 -11.13
C VAL A 136 -12.05 -20.92 -12.17
N GLY A 137 -11.48 -20.83 -13.34
CA GLY A 137 -11.82 -21.73 -14.45
C GLY A 137 -11.05 -23.02 -14.46
#